data_81f2edca72506e743854ffba301fcf7b
#
_entry.id   81f2edca72506e743854ffba301fcf7b
#
_cell.length_a   1.000
_cell.length_b   1.000
_cell.length_c   1.000
_cell.angle_alpha   90.00
_cell.angle_beta   90.00
_cell.angle_gamma   90.00
#
_symmetry.space_group_name_H-M   'P 1'
#
loop_
_entity.id
_entity.type
_entity.pdbx_description
1 polymer ?
#
loop_
_entity_poly.entity_id
_entity_poly.type
_entity_poly.pdbx_seq_one_letter_code
_entity_poly.pdbx_strand_id
1 'polypeptide(L)'
;MPNEINKTELKRTLINDLIAWKSKRKRKPLILQGARQVGKSWLLQKFGEVAFDNYVVVNIDRDVAIRNLFSQTKDPKRLVEQISLIKGQPVLPETTLLIFDEIQDCDEVLNSLKYFKEDAPEYAVACAGSLLGVAMRKKGRSFPVGQVDFMTLYPLSFAEFLNATDLRLYDTLLAYHQAEALPDILLDEFQEKLKIYMAIGGMPEAVVDWIETRDLSVVDETLTNILKSYPLDFSKYASSAEVIRIQQVWNSMSNQLSKDNKKFKYSEVQKGARAREYETAVEWLCAAGLTHKVCNTETVKIPIKAYENSSVFKLYLNDVGLLRMMFNLDSSTIMEGNNLFTEFKGIIAENYVLISLLQQGISPMYWSSGNQAEIEFIMEQKGKIIPIEVKSGKSVTAKSLSEFRKKHTPELAVRLSLKNLQFRDGLLNLPLPFADKLSEYITSK
;
A
#
# COMPACT_ATOMS: atom_id res chain seq x y z
N MET A 1 5.82 27.35 29.71
CA MET A 1 6.28 26.61 28.52
C MET A 1 5.36 25.43 28.35
N PRO A 2 4.57 25.32 27.27
CA PRO A 2 3.80 24.13 27.03
C PRO A 2 4.79 23.01 26.72
N ASN A 3 4.62 21.84 27.34
CA ASN A 3 5.35 20.61 27.04
C ASN A 3 5.30 20.38 25.54
N GLU A 4 6.44 20.40 24.85
CA GLU A 4 6.59 19.74 23.57
C GLU A 4 6.31 18.26 23.82
N ILE A 5 5.09 17.83 23.50
CA ILE A 5 4.75 16.42 23.41
C ILE A 5 5.69 15.89 22.33
N ASN A 6 6.71 15.13 22.71
CA ASN A 6 7.57 14.40 21.80
C ASN A 6 6.63 13.51 20.95
N LYS A 7 6.26 14.00 19.77
CA LYS A 7 5.44 13.21 18.83
C LYS A 7 6.24 11.99 18.42
N THR A 8 5.70 10.83 18.67
CA THR A 8 6.27 9.56 18.22
C THR A 8 6.56 9.62 16.73
N GLU A 9 7.85 9.58 16.37
CA GLU A 9 8.29 9.65 14.97
C GLU A 9 8.29 8.25 14.35
N LEU A 10 7.47 8.06 13.31
CA LEU A 10 7.39 6.80 12.56
C LEU A 10 8.34 6.84 11.35
N LYS A 11 9.43 6.08 11.40
CA LYS A 11 10.36 5.99 10.27
C LYS A 11 9.71 5.22 9.10
N ARG A 12 9.85 5.77 7.89
CA ARG A 12 9.30 5.18 6.67
C ARG A 12 10.44 4.79 5.73
N THR A 13 10.44 3.56 5.27
CA THR A 13 11.49 3.00 4.38
C THR A 13 11.55 3.72 3.04
N LEU A 14 10.41 4.23 2.55
CA LEU A 14 10.31 4.99 1.30
C LEU A 14 11.17 6.27 1.29
N ILE A 15 11.63 6.75 2.46
CA ILE A 15 12.56 7.89 2.54
C ILE A 15 13.85 7.64 1.75
N ASN A 16 14.34 6.40 1.70
CA ASN A 16 15.52 6.02 0.95
C ASN A 16 15.33 6.16 -0.56
N ASP A 17 14.14 5.79 -1.06
CA ASP A 17 13.79 5.94 -2.48
C ASP A 17 13.62 7.43 -2.85
N LEU A 18 13.11 8.24 -1.93
CA LEU A 18 13.03 9.69 -2.10
C LEU A 18 14.43 10.33 -2.17
N ILE A 19 15.37 9.90 -1.32
CA ILE A 19 16.77 10.36 -1.37
C ILE A 19 17.42 9.93 -2.70
N ALA A 20 17.18 8.69 -3.14
CA ALA A 20 17.64 8.21 -4.43
C ALA A 20 17.03 9.01 -5.60
N TRP A 21 15.74 9.38 -5.50
CA TRP A 21 15.08 10.23 -6.50
C TRP A 21 15.73 11.62 -6.57
N LYS A 22 16.08 12.24 -5.43
CA LYS A 22 16.79 13.52 -5.42
C LYS A 22 18.06 13.47 -6.26
N SER A 23 18.81 12.39 -6.18
CA SER A 23 20.09 12.18 -6.85
C SER A 23 20.00 11.77 -8.33
N LYS A 24 18.80 11.56 -8.87
CA LYS A 24 18.63 11.17 -10.29
C LYS A 24 19.09 12.28 -11.24
N ARG A 25 19.96 11.95 -12.20
CA ARG A 25 20.46 12.88 -13.22
C ARG A 25 19.35 13.50 -14.10
N LYS A 26 18.28 12.75 -14.35
CA LYS A 26 17.10 13.19 -15.11
C LYS A 26 15.87 13.15 -14.22
N ARG A 27 15.97 13.78 -13.04
CA ARG A 27 14.87 13.91 -12.09
C ARG A 27 13.68 14.59 -12.76
N LYS A 28 12.49 14.06 -12.52
CA LYS A 28 11.21 14.67 -12.88
C LYS A 28 10.49 15.08 -11.61
N PRO A 29 9.53 16.03 -11.66
CA PRO A 29 8.64 16.25 -10.54
C PRO A 29 8.05 14.94 -10.03
N LEU A 30 8.04 14.76 -8.72
CA LEU A 30 7.56 13.54 -8.06
C LEU A 30 6.10 13.68 -7.68
N ILE A 31 5.33 12.64 -7.90
CA ILE A 31 3.98 12.48 -7.37
C ILE A 31 3.97 11.31 -6.39
N LEU A 32 3.72 11.61 -5.12
CA LEU A 32 3.56 10.63 -4.06
C LEU A 32 2.07 10.26 -3.92
N GLN A 33 1.73 9.05 -4.36
CA GLN A 33 0.38 8.49 -4.28
C GLN A 33 0.21 7.64 -3.01
N GLY A 34 -1.02 7.28 -2.72
CA GLY A 34 -1.39 6.39 -1.60
C GLY A 34 -2.72 6.78 -0.99
N ALA A 35 -3.31 5.89 -0.21
CA ALA A 35 -4.56 6.12 0.48
C ALA A 35 -4.53 7.39 1.37
N ARG A 36 -5.69 7.85 1.78
CA ARG A 36 -5.78 8.93 2.77
C ARG A 36 -5.23 8.45 4.12
N GLN A 37 -4.62 9.36 4.90
CA GLN A 37 -4.10 9.13 6.25
C GLN A 37 -2.88 8.18 6.35
N VAL A 38 -2.24 7.80 5.23
CA VAL A 38 -0.99 6.99 5.27
C VAL A 38 0.29 7.82 5.53
N GLY A 39 0.17 9.16 5.70
CA GLY A 39 1.29 10.03 6.09
C GLY A 39 2.07 10.65 4.92
N LYS A 40 1.48 10.84 3.74
CA LYS A 40 2.17 11.41 2.55
C LYS A 40 2.79 12.78 2.80
N SER A 41 2.00 13.74 3.30
CA SER A 41 2.44 15.11 3.55
C SER A 41 3.55 15.14 4.61
N TRP A 42 3.40 14.33 5.67
CA TRP A 42 4.43 14.18 6.70
C TRP A 42 5.74 13.65 6.11
N LEU A 43 5.67 12.59 5.27
CA LEU A 43 6.86 11.99 4.67
C LEU A 43 7.60 12.96 3.74
N LEU A 44 6.88 13.77 2.95
CA LEU A 44 7.52 14.78 2.08
C LEU A 44 8.17 15.90 2.88
N GLN A 45 7.56 16.34 3.99
CA GLN A 45 8.17 17.33 4.88
C GLN A 45 9.42 16.73 5.52
N LYS A 46 9.34 15.51 6.04
CA LYS A 46 10.51 14.80 6.60
C LYS A 46 11.62 14.60 5.56
N PHE A 47 11.27 14.32 4.33
CA PHE A 47 12.22 14.27 3.23
C PHE A 47 12.89 15.63 2.98
N GLY A 48 12.13 16.73 3.05
CA GLY A 48 12.66 18.09 2.99
C GLY A 48 13.68 18.35 4.12
N GLU A 49 13.33 17.97 5.36
CA GLU A 49 14.20 18.14 6.53
C GLU A 49 15.53 17.37 6.44
N VAL A 50 15.49 16.12 5.96
CA VAL A 50 16.70 15.26 5.98
C VAL A 50 17.55 15.35 4.73
N ALA A 51 16.98 15.85 3.62
CA ALA A 51 17.66 15.79 2.33
C ALA A 51 17.93 17.14 1.69
N PHE A 52 17.33 18.23 2.17
CA PHE A 52 17.48 19.58 1.61
C PHE A 52 17.87 20.58 2.70
N ASP A 53 18.37 21.74 2.29
CA ASP A 53 18.68 22.83 3.24
C ASP A 53 17.39 23.51 3.71
N ASN A 54 16.35 23.48 2.86
CA ASN A 54 15.05 24.08 3.14
C ASN A 54 13.94 23.33 2.39
N TYR A 55 12.71 23.47 2.86
CA TYR A 55 11.53 23.04 2.11
C TYR A 55 10.39 24.04 2.26
N VAL A 56 9.58 24.17 1.21
CA VAL A 56 8.41 25.06 1.17
C VAL A 56 7.17 24.26 0.85
N VAL A 57 6.18 24.32 1.75
CA VAL A 57 4.89 23.61 1.58
C VAL A 57 3.83 24.57 1.07
N VAL A 58 3.22 24.22 -0.05
CA VAL A 58 2.04 24.88 -0.62
C VAL A 58 0.88 23.90 -0.56
N ASN A 59 -0.09 24.17 0.30
CA ASN A 59 -1.33 23.40 0.36
C ASN A 59 -2.33 24.00 -0.62
N ILE A 60 -2.60 23.29 -1.72
CA ILE A 60 -3.40 23.78 -2.84
C ILE A 60 -4.87 24.07 -2.46
N ASP A 61 -5.40 23.37 -1.48
CA ASP A 61 -6.75 23.60 -0.97
C ASP A 61 -6.86 24.90 -0.16
N ARG A 62 -5.84 25.18 0.66
CA ARG A 62 -5.82 26.34 1.58
C ARG A 62 -5.22 27.61 0.97
N ASP A 63 -4.17 27.48 0.18
CA ASP A 63 -3.38 28.60 -0.37
C ASP A 63 -4.02 29.16 -1.66
N VAL A 64 -5.22 29.74 -1.54
CA VAL A 64 -6.02 30.23 -2.68
C VAL A 64 -5.23 31.23 -3.55
N ALA A 65 -4.44 32.12 -2.94
CA ALA A 65 -3.62 33.09 -3.67
C ALA A 65 -2.62 32.39 -4.60
N ILE A 66 -1.93 31.36 -4.07
CA ILE A 66 -0.96 30.59 -4.86
C ILE A 66 -1.68 29.76 -5.93
N ARG A 67 -2.81 29.12 -5.60
CA ARG A 67 -3.62 28.40 -6.58
C ARG A 67 -4.00 29.29 -7.77
N ASN A 68 -4.37 30.55 -7.54
CA ASN A 68 -4.70 31.49 -8.60
C ASN A 68 -3.50 31.89 -9.47
N LEU A 69 -2.25 31.81 -8.97
CA LEU A 69 -1.06 32.04 -9.78
C LEU A 69 -0.92 31.02 -10.91
N PHE A 70 -1.26 29.75 -10.67
CA PHE A 70 -1.17 28.69 -11.68
C PHE A 70 -2.15 28.88 -12.84
N SER A 71 -3.24 29.62 -12.65
CA SER A 71 -4.15 30.01 -13.74
C SER A 71 -3.62 31.23 -14.53
N GLN A 72 -2.76 32.06 -13.92
CA GLN A 72 -2.22 33.26 -14.57
C GLN A 72 -0.94 32.98 -15.37
N THR A 73 -0.11 32.04 -14.90
CA THR A 73 1.16 31.72 -15.56
C THR A 73 1.49 30.22 -15.43
N LYS A 74 2.20 29.69 -16.43
CA LYS A 74 2.78 28.34 -16.40
C LYS A 74 4.31 28.40 -16.38
N ASP A 75 4.91 29.58 -16.35
CA ASP A 75 6.35 29.77 -16.24
C ASP A 75 6.82 29.36 -14.84
N PRO A 76 7.62 28.28 -14.69
CA PRO A 76 8.04 27.79 -13.40
C PRO A 76 8.87 28.79 -12.60
N LYS A 77 9.73 29.58 -13.26
CA LYS A 77 10.59 30.55 -12.58
C LYS A 77 9.77 31.67 -11.98
N ARG A 78 8.78 32.16 -12.71
CA ARG A 78 7.84 33.16 -12.21
C ARG A 78 6.96 32.61 -11.08
N LEU A 79 6.52 31.35 -11.19
CA LEU A 79 5.76 30.68 -10.11
C LEU A 79 6.60 30.59 -8.84
N VAL A 80 7.85 30.13 -8.93
CA VAL A 80 8.77 29.99 -7.80
C VAL A 80 9.05 31.32 -7.13
N GLU A 81 9.31 32.38 -7.90
CA GLU A 81 9.52 33.74 -7.38
C GLU A 81 8.30 34.20 -6.57
N GLN A 82 7.12 34.11 -7.13
CA GLN A 82 5.89 34.53 -6.45
C GLN A 82 5.54 33.68 -5.25
N ILE A 83 5.74 32.36 -5.31
CA ILE A 83 5.57 31.45 -4.17
C ILE A 83 6.54 31.86 -3.04
N SER A 84 7.82 32.15 -3.36
CA SER A 84 8.81 32.57 -2.39
C SER A 84 8.38 33.84 -1.68
N LEU A 85 7.85 34.83 -2.42
CA LEU A 85 7.35 36.10 -1.85
C LEU A 85 6.14 35.86 -0.95
N ILE A 86 5.15 35.09 -1.38
CA ILE A 86 3.92 34.83 -0.62
C ILE A 86 4.21 34.03 0.65
N LYS A 87 5.10 33.02 0.56
CA LYS A 87 5.47 32.19 1.72
C LYS A 87 6.51 32.84 2.64
N GLY A 88 7.15 33.91 2.20
CA GLY A 88 8.23 34.55 2.96
C GLY A 88 9.47 33.67 3.13
N GLN A 89 9.64 32.68 2.25
CA GLN A 89 10.74 31.70 2.29
C GLN A 89 11.32 31.53 0.88
N PRO A 90 12.64 31.58 0.70
CA PRO A 90 13.26 31.41 -0.61
C PRO A 90 13.09 29.97 -1.10
N VAL A 91 12.72 29.80 -2.38
CA VAL A 91 12.76 28.54 -3.09
C VAL A 91 13.97 28.58 -4.03
N LEU A 92 15.07 27.96 -3.61
CA LEU A 92 16.33 27.98 -4.33
C LEU A 92 16.54 26.68 -5.14
N PRO A 93 17.16 26.77 -6.34
CA PRO A 93 17.54 25.59 -7.10
C PRO A 93 18.38 24.62 -6.28
N GLU A 94 18.20 23.32 -6.48
CA GLU A 94 18.95 22.19 -5.90
C GLU A 94 18.85 22.06 -4.36
N THR A 95 18.67 23.15 -3.62
CA THR A 95 18.75 23.18 -2.14
C THR A 95 17.40 23.25 -1.45
N THR A 96 16.33 23.64 -2.15
CA THR A 96 14.98 23.72 -1.60
C THR A 96 14.07 22.66 -2.22
N LEU A 97 13.35 21.91 -1.39
CA LEU A 97 12.25 21.06 -1.84
C LEU A 97 10.94 21.86 -1.87
N LEU A 98 10.34 22.01 -3.04
CA LEU A 98 9.01 22.58 -3.19
C LEU A 98 7.96 21.47 -3.13
N ILE A 99 7.09 21.52 -2.12
CA ILE A 99 6.05 20.52 -1.86
C ILE A 99 4.69 21.10 -2.21
N PHE A 100 4.00 20.51 -3.17
CA PHE A 100 2.59 20.79 -3.46
C PHE A 100 1.72 19.70 -2.82
N ASP A 101 0.92 20.09 -1.84
CA ASP A 101 0.00 19.18 -1.13
C ASP A 101 -1.42 19.38 -1.61
N GLU A 102 -2.22 18.28 -1.61
CA GLU A 102 -3.61 18.20 -2.10
C GLU A 102 -3.76 18.65 -3.57
N ILE A 103 -2.81 18.24 -4.44
CA ILE A 103 -2.75 18.70 -5.84
C ILE A 103 -3.94 18.26 -6.70
N GLN A 104 -4.70 17.25 -6.28
CA GLN A 104 -5.89 16.80 -7.01
C GLN A 104 -6.98 17.86 -7.10
N ASP A 105 -6.91 18.92 -6.29
CA ASP A 105 -7.91 19.99 -6.26
C ASP A 105 -7.64 21.12 -7.30
N CYS A 106 -6.51 21.02 -8.07
CA CYS A 106 -6.15 22.04 -9.06
C CYS A 106 -5.46 21.42 -10.30
N ASP A 107 -6.16 21.45 -11.42
CA ASP A 107 -5.64 20.92 -12.69
C ASP A 107 -4.47 21.73 -13.24
N GLU A 108 -4.45 23.03 -12.98
CA GLU A 108 -3.40 23.94 -13.41
C GLU A 108 -2.06 23.59 -12.75
N VAL A 109 -2.07 23.19 -11.45
CA VAL A 109 -0.89 22.71 -10.74
C VAL A 109 -0.36 21.44 -11.37
N LEU A 110 -1.25 20.44 -11.63
CA LEU A 110 -0.86 19.20 -12.31
C LEU A 110 -0.23 19.46 -13.66
N ASN A 111 -0.84 20.33 -14.46
CA ASN A 111 -0.35 20.69 -15.80
C ASN A 111 0.99 21.46 -15.75
N SER A 112 1.25 22.21 -14.68
CA SER A 112 2.51 22.98 -14.55
C SER A 112 3.72 22.06 -14.34
N LEU A 113 3.54 20.83 -13.82
CA LEU A 113 4.64 19.90 -13.59
C LEU A 113 5.44 19.59 -14.86
N LYS A 114 4.78 19.60 -16.03
CA LYS A 114 5.46 19.48 -17.31
C LYS A 114 6.53 20.56 -17.49
N TYR A 115 6.17 21.81 -17.22
CA TYR A 115 7.06 22.95 -17.42
C TYR A 115 8.19 22.97 -16.37
N PHE A 116 7.92 22.54 -15.12
CA PHE A 116 9.00 22.34 -14.16
C PHE A 116 10.04 21.35 -14.66
N LYS A 117 9.62 20.26 -15.32
CA LYS A 117 10.56 19.30 -15.89
C LYS A 117 11.30 19.82 -17.12
N GLU A 118 10.63 20.60 -17.99
CA GLU A 118 11.18 21.06 -19.28
C GLU A 118 12.03 22.32 -19.14
N ASP A 119 11.57 23.32 -18.37
CA ASP A 119 12.10 24.68 -18.35
C ASP A 119 12.83 25.01 -17.04
N ALA A 120 12.66 24.20 -15.98
CA ALA A 120 13.25 24.47 -14.67
C ALA A 120 13.57 23.17 -13.89
N PRO A 121 14.31 22.20 -14.50
CA PRO A 121 14.61 20.90 -13.88
C PRO A 121 15.49 20.99 -12.64
N GLU A 122 16.15 22.14 -12.43
CA GLU A 122 16.94 22.47 -11.25
C GLU A 122 16.11 22.56 -9.95
N TYR A 123 14.80 22.86 -10.06
CA TYR A 123 13.93 22.88 -8.89
C TYR A 123 13.43 21.47 -8.54
N ALA A 124 13.61 21.10 -7.27
CA ALA A 124 13.06 19.85 -6.75
C ALA A 124 11.59 20.04 -6.39
N VAL A 125 10.69 19.41 -7.13
CA VAL A 125 9.25 19.49 -6.89
C VAL A 125 8.71 18.12 -6.52
N ALA A 126 8.05 18.02 -5.35
CA ALA A 126 7.34 16.82 -4.91
C ALA A 126 5.88 17.17 -4.61
N CYS A 127 4.99 16.29 -5.02
CA CYS A 127 3.55 16.50 -4.90
C CYS A 127 2.91 15.38 -4.09
N ALA A 128 1.91 15.72 -3.27
CA ALA A 128 1.05 14.76 -2.59
C ALA A 128 -0.41 14.99 -2.94
N GLY A 129 -1.17 13.89 -2.99
CA GLY A 129 -2.62 13.94 -3.17
C GLY A 129 -3.27 12.61 -2.84
N SER A 130 -4.32 12.66 -2.02
CA SER A 130 -4.96 11.45 -1.50
C SER A 130 -5.85 10.74 -2.51
N LEU A 131 -6.51 11.47 -3.40
CA LEU A 131 -7.43 10.94 -4.42
C LEU A 131 -6.93 11.24 -5.85
N LEU A 132 -5.62 11.41 -5.98
CA LEU A 132 -5.02 11.78 -7.26
C LEU A 132 -5.30 10.73 -8.35
N GLY A 133 -5.21 9.44 -8.04
CA GLY A 133 -5.54 8.37 -8.98
C GLY A 133 -6.97 8.45 -9.51
N VAL A 134 -7.91 8.87 -8.68
CA VAL A 134 -9.31 9.11 -9.06
C VAL A 134 -9.43 10.38 -9.90
N ALA A 135 -8.81 11.46 -9.44
CA ALA A 135 -8.84 12.76 -10.12
C ALA A 135 -8.30 12.66 -11.56
N MET A 136 -7.23 11.90 -11.78
CA MET A 136 -6.62 11.68 -13.08
C MET A 136 -7.50 10.91 -14.08
N ARG A 137 -8.47 10.13 -13.62
CA ARG A 137 -9.40 9.36 -14.46
C ARG A 137 -10.61 10.17 -14.96
N LYS A 138 -10.80 11.40 -14.49
CA LYS A 138 -11.90 12.26 -14.95
C LYS A 138 -11.71 12.65 -16.42
N LYS A 139 -12.78 12.49 -17.22
CA LYS A 139 -12.79 12.93 -18.63
C LYS A 139 -12.49 14.43 -18.73
N GLY A 140 -11.62 14.80 -19.66
CA GLY A 140 -11.29 16.20 -19.96
C GLY A 140 -10.12 16.77 -19.13
N ARG A 141 -9.54 16.01 -18.18
CA ARG A 141 -8.32 16.42 -17.49
C ARG A 141 -7.10 16.12 -18.35
N SER A 142 -6.23 17.12 -18.51
CA SER A 142 -4.90 16.93 -19.07
C SER A 142 -3.96 16.46 -17.96
N PHE A 143 -3.15 15.45 -18.27
CA PHE A 143 -2.13 14.95 -17.35
C PHE A 143 -0.75 14.98 -18.04
N PRO A 144 0.33 15.38 -17.37
CA PRO A 144 1.68 15.44 -17.95
C PRO A 144 2.30 14.05 -18.12
N VAL A 145 1.77 13.26 -19.07
CA VAL A 145 2.21 11.89 -19.33
C VAL A 145 3.71 11.85 -19.63
N GLY A 146 4.43 11.00 -18.92
CA GLY A 146 5.88 10.82 -19.09
C GLY A 146 6.74 11.96 -18.52
N GLN A 147 6.14 13.00 -17.91
CA GLN A 147 6.84 14.19 -17.39
C GLN A 147 7.00 14.19 -15.87
N VAL A 148 6.49 13.17 -15.20
CA VAL A 148 6.55 13.00 -13.73
C VAL A 148 7.06 11.62 -13.36
N ASP A 149 7.65 11.50 -12.18
CA ASP A 149 7.94 10.24 -11.51
C ASP A 149 6.82 9.92 -10.51
N PHE A 150 6.55 8.64 -10.27
CA PHE A 150 5.56 8.20 -9.30
C PHE A 150 6.20 7.36 -8.21
N MET A 151 5.75 7.56 -6.97
CA MET A 151 5.97 6.67 -5.84
C MET A 151 4.65 6.43 -5.12
N THR A 152 4.51 5.27 -4.49
CA THR A 152 3.31 4.92 -3.72
C THR A 152 3.67 4.71 -2.26
N LEU A 153 2.98 5.42 -1.37
CA LEU A 153 3.08 5.23 0.07
C LEU A 153 1.92 4.37 0.54
N TYR A 154 2.24 3.23 1.08
CA TYR A 154 1.31 2.31 1.74
C TYR A 154 1.19 2.63 3.24
N PRO A 155 0.25 2.04 4.01
CA PRO A 155 0.34 1.96 5.46
C PRO A 155 1.70 1.43 5.91
N LEU A 156 2.08 1.56 7.18
CA LEU A 156 3.34 1.02 7.67
C LEU A 156 3.44 -0.47 7.38
N SER A 157 4.61 -0.93 6.91
CA SER A 157 4.92 -2.35 6.82
C SER A 157 5.15 -2.94 8.21
N PHE A 158 5.17 -4.27 8.30
CA PHE A 158 5.52 -4.93 9.57
C PHE A 158 6.94 -4.57 10.01
N ALA A 159 7.89 -4.44 9.08
CA ALA A 159 9.25 -3.97 9.36
C ALA A 159 9.26 -2.54 9.91
N GLU A 160 8.48 -1.61 9.34
CA GLU A 160 8.35 -0.24 9.85
C GLU A 160 7.68 -0.20 11.24
N PHE A 161 6.69 -1.07 11.47
CA PHE A 161 6.08 -1.26 12.78
C PHE A 161 7.10 -1.77 13.81
N LEU A 162 7.93 -2.76 13.47
CA LEU A 162 9.02 -3.21 14.34
C LEU A 162 10.02 -2.09 14.61
N ASN A 163 10.40 -1.30 13.59
CA ASN A 163 11.29 -0.14 13.79
C ASN A 163 10.77 0.82 14.86
N ALA A 164 9.44 1.02 14.91
CA ALA A 164 8.80 1.92 15.86
C ALA A 164 8.56 1.29 17.25
N THR A 165 8.49 -0.04 17.35
CA THR A 165 8.06 -0.72 18.57
C THR A 165 9.10 -1.62 19.24
N ASP A 166 10.07 -2.13 18.45
CA ASP A 166 11.10 -3.07 18.90
C ASP A 166 12.32 -3.07 17.96
N LEU A 167 13.24 -2.14 18.17
CA LEU A 167 14.43 -1.97 17.33
C LEU A 167 15.30 -3.23 17.27
N ARG A 168 15.37 -4.02 18.34
CA ARG A 168 16.16 -5.27 18.38
C ARG A 168 15.62 -6.27 17.35
N LEU A 169 14.29 -6.47 17.32
CA LEU A 169 13.66 -7.36 16.33
C LEU A 169 13.75 -6.78 14.92
N TYR A 170 13.63 -5.45 14.77
CA TYR A 170 13.82 -4.80 13.48
C TYR A 170 15.22 -5.02 12.91
N ASP A 171 16.27 -4.76 13.70
CA ASP A 171 17.65 -4.97 13.30
C ASP A 171 17.93 -6.45 12.99
N THR A 172 17.36 -7.36 13.78
CA THR A 172 17.43 -8.80 13.53
C THR A 172 16.75 -9.16 12.22
N LEU A 173 15.56 -8.64 11.95
CA LEU A 173 14.85 -8.85 10.68
C LEU A 173 15.71 -8.40 9.49
N LEU A 174 16.32 -7.22 9.57
CA LEU A 174 17.16 -6.69 8.49
C LEU A 174 18.43 -7.51 8.28
N ALA A 175 19.10 -7.91 9.36
CA ALA A 175 20.35 -8.64 9.31
C ALA A 175 20.19 -10.12 8.88
N TYR A 176 18.97 -10.67 8.99
CA TYR A 176 18.75 -12.08 8.73
C TYR A 176 18.61 -12.37 7.24
N HIS A 177 19.70 -12.82 6.63
CA HIS A 177 19.77 -13.18 5.19
C HIS A 177 20.04 -14.68 4.97
N GLN A 178 20.17 -15.46 6.04
CA GLN A 178 20.54 -16.87 5.98
C GLN A 178 19.33 -17.72 5.60
N ALA A 179 19.60 -18.86 4.92
CA ALA A 179 18.57 -19.87 4.62
C ALA A 179 18.40 -20.88 5.77
N GLU A 180 18.84 -20.53 6.97
CA GLU A 180 18.82 -21.36 8.17
C GLU A 180 17.61 -21.01 9.06
N ALA A 181 17.17 -21.98 9.87
CA ALA A 181 16.09 -21.76 10.81
C ALA A 181 16.49 -20.74 11.88
N LEU A 182 15.54 -19.86 12.25
CA LEU A 182 15.72 -18.99 13.41
C LEU A 182 15.71 -19.82 14.72
N PRO A 183 16.36 -19.34 15.79
CA PRO A 183 16.06 -19.84 17.13
C PRO A 183 14.56 -19.75 17.42
N ASP A 184 13.98 -20.82 18.00
CA ASP A 184 12.52 -20.90 18.20
C ASP A 184 11.98 -19.74 19.04
N ILE A 185 12.72 -19.34 20.09
CA ILE A 185 12.36 -18.20 20.93
C ILE A 185 12.25 -16.90 20.12
N LEU A 186 13.13 -16.69 19.16
CA LEU A 186 13.12 -15.50 18.31
C LEU A 186 11.95 -15.54 17.31
N LEU A 187 11.65 -16.71 16.75
CA LEU A 187 10.50 -16.92 15.90
C LEU A 187 9.19 -16.62 16.63
N ASP A 188 9.07 -17.11 17.87
CA ASP A 188 7.89 -16.86 18.71
C ASP A 188 7.73 -15.36 19.00
N GLU A 189 8.80 -14.63 19.32
CA GLU A 189 8.76 -13.18 19.51
C GLU A 189 8.28 -12.44 18.24
N PHE A 190 8.80 -12.80 17.08
CA PHE A 190 8.31 -12.24 15.80
C PHE A 190 6.83 -12.54 15.55
N GLN A 191 6.37 -13.74 15.88
CA GLN A 191 4.96 -14.11 15.72
C GLN A 191 4.04 -13.33 16.66
N GLU A 192 4.47 -13.09 17.91
CA GLU A 192 3.69 -12.25 18.84
C GLU A 192 3.60 -10.80 18.35
N LYS A 193 4.69 -10.23 17.86
CA LYS A 193 4.66 -8.88 17.24
C LYS A 193 3.77 -8.84 16.00
N LEU A 194 3.80 -9.88 15.19
CA LEU A 194 2.93 -9.97 14.00
C LEU A 194 1.46 -10.05 14.37
N LYS A 195 1.09 -10.76 15.46
CA LYS A 195 -0.29 -10.77 15.95
C LYS A 195 -0.76 -9.37 16.32
N ILE A 196 0.07 -8.61 17.04
CA ILE A 196 -0.23 -7.22 17.39
C ILE A 196 -0.43 -6.40 16.11
N TYR A 197 0.50 -6.49 15.16
CA TYR A 197 0.40 -5.78 13.89
C TYR A 197 -0.87 -6.17 13.09
N MET A 198 -1.24 -7.44 13.07
CA MET A 198 -2.49 -7.89 12.43
C MET A 198 -3.75 -7.36 13.13
N ALA A 199 -3.67 -7.08 14.43
CA ALA A 199 -4.77 -6.47 15.18
C ALA A 199 -4.88 -4.96 14.91
N ILE A 200 -3.77 -4.22 14.93
CA ILE A 200 -3.78 -2.75 14.83
C ILE A 200 -3.63 -2.22 13.40
N GLY A 201 -3.04 -3.02 12.50
CA GLY A 201 -2.69 -2.59 11.13
C GLY A 201 -1.46 -1.68 11.08
N GLY A 202 -1.28 -1.09 9.90
CA GLY A 202 -0.17 -0.16 9.59
C GLY A 202 -0.63 1.29 9.40
N MET A 203 -1.88 1.66 9.72
CA MET A 203 -2.30 3.06 9.66
C MET A 203 -1.52 3.88 10.68
N PRO A 204 -0.83 5.00 10.28
CA PRO A 204 0.09 5.72 11.16
C PRO A 204 -0.51 6.14 12.50
N GLU A 205 -1.73 6.68 12.49
CA GLU A 205 -2.43 7.13 13.70
C GLU A 205 -2.69 5.95 14.66
N ALA A 206 -3.17 4.83 14.14
CA ALA A 206 -3.40 3.61 14.92
C ALA A 206 -2.09 3.03 15.51
N VAL A 207 -0.98 3.10 14.78
CA VAL A 207 0.34 2.68 15.29
C VAL A 207 0.83 3.61 16.38
N VAL A 208 0.66 4.93 16.25
CA VAL A 208 0.99 5.91 17.30
C VAL A 208 0.17 5.66 18.55
N ASP A 209 -1.15 5.51 18.43
CA ASP A 209 -2.03 5.22 19.56
C ASP A 209 -1.59 3.95 20.31
N TRP A 210 -1.25 2.90 19.58
CA TRP A 210 -0.70 1.70 20.18
C TRP A 210 0.63 1.93 20.91
N ILE A 211 1.53 2.71 20.34
CA ILE A 211 2.83 3.01 20.98
C ILE A 211 2.64 3.79 22.27
N GLU A 212 1.75 4.77 22.27
CA GLU A 212 1.53 5.68 23.39
C GLU A 212 0.68 5.08 24.50
N THR A 213 -0.33 4.30 24.15
CA THR A 213 -1.33 3.83 25.14
C THR A 213 -1.21 2.35 25.49
N ARG A 214 -0.76 1.50 24.57
CA ARG A 214 -0.82 0.04 24.66
C ARG A 214 -2.27 -0.48 24.85
N ASP A 215 -3.25 0.33 24.50
CA ASP A 215 -4.67 0.05 24.63
C ASP A 215 -5.31 -0.19 23.26
N LEU A 216 -5.78 -1.41 23.03
CA LEU A 216 -6.43 -1.80 21.78
C LEU A 216 -7.79 -1.08 21.58
N SER A 217 -8.45 -0.64 22.66
CA SER A 217 -9.72 0.08 22.54
C SER A 217 -9.54 1.46 21.89
N VAL A 218 -8.46 2.16 22.22
CA VAL A 218 -8.08 3.43 21.58
C VAL A 218 -7.78 3.23 20.10
N VAL A 219 -7.02 2.20 19.76
CA VAL A 219 -6.72 1.83 18.38
C VAL A 219 -8.00 1.51 17.60
N ASP A 220 -8.92 0.76 18.20
CA ASP A 220 -10.20 0.38 17.58
C ASP A 220 -11.08 1.61 17.30
N GLU A 221 -11.07 2.60 18.19
CA GLU A 221 -11.75 3.87 17.96
C GLU A 221 -11.15 4.62 16.75
N THR A 222 -9.83 4.73 16.68
CA THR A 222 -9.13 5.37 15.57
C THR A 222 -9.39 4.67 14.23
N LEU A 223 -9.24 3.35 14.17
CA LEU A 223 -9.53 2.59 12.95
C LEU A 223 -11.00 2.71 12.53
N THR A 224 -11.93 2.73 13.50
CA THR A 224 -13.36 2.96 13.24
C THR A 224 -13.60 4.33 12.61
N ASN A 225 -12.95 5.37 13.13
CA ASN A 225 -13.07 6.73 12.62
C ASN A 225 -12.48 6.85 11.21
N ILE A 226 -11.36 6.20 10.94
CA ILE A 226 -10.77 6.12 9.59
C ILE A 226 -11.75 5.45 8.62
N LEU A 227 -12.29 4.28 8.96
CA LEU A 227 -13.27 3.58 8.09
C LEU A 227 -14.52 4.40 7.83
N LYS A 228 -15.05 5.11 8.83
CA LYS A 228 -16.21 6.00 8.69
C LYS A 228 -15.91 7.23 7.84
N SER A 229 -14.66 7.68 7.79
CA SER A 229 -14.26 8.86 7.02
C SER A 229 -14.14 8.59 5.51
N TYR A 230 -13.77 7.37 5.09
CA TYR A 230 -13.59 7.05 3.67
C TYR A 230 -14.84 7.24 2.81
N PRO A 231 -16.05 6.78 3.21
CA PRO A 231 -17.27 7.03 2.46
C PRO A 231 -17.59 8.52 2.26
N LEU A 232 -17.20 9.40 3.19
CA LEU A 232 -17.40 10.85 3.07
C LEU A 232 -16.60 11.46 1.90
N ASP A 233 -15.47 10.83 1.54
CA ASP A 233 -14.65 11.27 0.40
C ASP A 233 -15.18 10.78 -0.96
N PHE A 234 -16.05 9.77 -0.99
CA PHE A 234 -16.58 9.25 -2.25
C PHE A 234 -17.30 10.31 -3.07
N SER A 235 -17.95 11.25 -2.40
CA SER A 235 -18.71 12.34 -3.04
C SER A 235 -17.83 13.44 -3.66
N LYS A 236 -16.55 13.54 -3.29
CA LYS A 236 -15.69 14.64 -3.77
C LYS A 236 -15.41 14.57 -5.27
N TYR A 237 -15.33 13.36 -5.84
CA TYR A 237 -14.91 13.16 -7.23
C TYR A 237 -15.82 12.22 -8.02
N ALA A 238 -16.94 11.79 -7.47
CA ALA A 238 -17.91 10.93 -8.13
C ALA A 238 -19.29 11.61 -8.21
N SER A 239 -20.06 11.29 -9.22
CA SER A 239 -21.47 11.70 -9.31
C SER A 239 -22.30 10.98 -8.25
N SER A 240 -23.47 11.51 -7.90
CA SER A 240 -24.34 10.90 -6.88
C SER A 240 -24.67 9.43 -7.17
N ALA A 241 -24.85 9.05 -8.44
CA ALA A 241 -25.10 7.67 -8.83
C ALA A 241 -23.85 6.78 -8.68
N GLU A 242 -22.67 7.31 -8.94
CA GLU A 242 -21.40 6.59 -8.74
C GLU A 242 -21.10 6.41 -7.25
N VAL A 243 -21.35 7.43 -6.41
CA VAL A 243 -21.18 7.35 -4.95
C VAL A 243 -21.95 6.17 -4.38
N ILE A 244 -23.22 5.99 -4.77
CA ILE A 244 -24.05 4.87 -4.30
C ILE A 244 -23.40 3.53 -4.68
N ARG A 245 -22.90 3.39 -5.91
CA ARG A 245 -22.27 2.16 -6.37
C ARG A 245 -20.95 1.88 -5.66
N ILE A 246 -20.12 2.91 -5.45
CA ILE A 246 -18.85 2.80 -4.70
C ILE A 246 -19.15 2.33 -3.27
N GLN A 247 -20.15 2.93 -2.62
CA GLN A 247 -20.58 2.54 -1.29
C GLN A 247 -21.08 1.08 -1.24
N GLN A 248 -21.87 0.66 -2.23
CA GLN A 248 -22.36 -0.72 -2.30
C GLN A 248 -21.22 -1.72 -2.48
N VAL A 249 -20.24 -1.44 -3.35
CA VAL A 249 -19.02 -2.27 -3.50
C VAL A 249 -18.25 -2.31 -2.18
N TRP A 250 -17.99 -1.15 -1.57
CA TRP A 250 -17.29 -1.04 -0.29
C TRP A 250 -17.95 -1.88 0.80
N ASN A 251 -19.25 -1.75 0.99
CA ASN A 251 -20.00 -2.48 2.01
C ASN A 251 -20.07 -3.99 1.75
N SER A 252 -19.93 -4.43 0.50
CA SER A 252 -19.95 -5.85 0.15
C SER A 252 -18.63 -6.58 0.40
N MET A 253 -17.51 -5.85 0.57
CA MET A 253 -16.17 -6.43 0.58
C MET A 253 -15.97 -7.47 1.69
N SER A 254 -16.39 -7.18 2.91
CA SER A 254 -16.25 -8.11 4.03
C SER A 254 -16.97 -9.43 3.74
N ASN A 255 -18.23 -9.37 3.28
CA ASN A 255 -19.01 -10.56 2.92
C ASN A 255 -18.36 -11.36 1.78
N GLN A 256 -17.78 -10.70 0.78
CA GLN A 256 -17.16 -11.39 -0.35
C GLN A 256 -15.82 -12.05 0.02
N LEU A 257 -15.01 -11.38 0.85
CA LEU A 257 -13.75 -11.92 1.34
C LEU A 257 -13.94 -13.09 2.32
N SER A 258 -15.07 -13.16 3.02
CA SER A 258 -15.38 -14.27 3.94
C SER A 258 -15.77 -15.59 3.23
N LYS A 259 -15.99 -15.56 1.92
CA LYS A 259 -16.34 -16.76 1.16
C LYS A 259 -15.10 -17.60 0.84
N ASP A 260 -15.28 -18.92 0.72
CA ASP A 260 -14.19 -19.89 0.50
C ASP A 260 -13.25 -19.52 -0.66
N ASN A 261 -13.80 -19.04 -1.78
CA ASN A 261 -13.01 -18.71 -2.96
C ASN A 261 -12.59 -17.23 -3.05
N LYS A 262 -13.10 -16.35 -2.16
CA LYS A 262 -12.80 -14.92 -2.09
C LYS A 262 -12.88 -14.16 -3.43
N LYS A 263 -13.48 -14.77 -4.47
CA LYS A 263 -13.64 -14.17 -5.79
C LYS A 263 -14.70 -13.08 -5.72
N PHE A 264 -14.38 -11.89 -6.21
CA PHE A 264 -15.33 -10.80 -6.27
C PHE A 264 -16.45 -11.12 -7.27
N LYS A 265 -17.71 -11.04 -6.82
CA LYS A 265 -18.89 -11.29 -7.62
C LYS A 265 -19.80 -10.05 -7.57
N TYR A 266 -20.10 -9.48 -8.72
CA TYR A 266 -20.98 -8.33 -8.81
C TYR A 266 -22.39 -8.63 -8.29
N SER A 267 -22.90 -9.86 -8.48
CA SER A 267 -24.19 -10.32 -7.95
C SER A 267 -24.28 -10.31 -6.41
N GLU A 268 -23.15 -10.30 -5.72
CA GLU A 268 -23.09 -10.21 -4.26
C GLU A 268 -23.09 -8.74 -3.75
N VAL A 269 -22.80 -7.79 -4.63
CA VAL A 269 -22.96 -6.37 -4.31
C VAL A 269 -24.45 -6.02 -4.19
N GLN A 270 -25.22 -6.47 -5.17
CA GLN A 270 -26.68 -6.33 -5.21
C GLN A 270 -27.26 -7.43 -6.10
N LYS A 271 -28.42 -7.99 -5.73
CA LYS A 271 -29.10 -9.00 -6.53
C LYS A 271 -29.35 -8.50 -7.96
N GLY A 272 -28.83 -9.26 -8.96
CA GLY A 272 -28.94 -8.90 -10.37
C GLY A 272 -27.92 -7.90 -10.89
N ALA A 273 -26.98 -7.45 -10.05
CA ALA A 273 -25.90 -6.54 -10.47
C ALA A 273 -25.00 -7.16 -11.54
N ARG A 274 -24.61 -6.33 -12.51
CA ARG A 274 -23.73 -6.72 -13.64
C ARG A 274 -22.41 -5.94 -13.59
N ALA A 275 -21.36 -6.54 -14.14
CA ALA A 275 -20.01 -5.94 -14.20
C ALA A 275 -20.04 -4.49 -14.73
N ARG A 276 -20.71 -4.24 -15.86
CA ARG A 276 -20.79 -2.90 -16.49
C ARG A 276 -21.33 -1.79 -15.59
N GLU A 277 -22.03 -2.14 -14.50
CA GLU A 277 -22.65 -1.19 -13.59
C GLU A 277 -21.73 -0.81 -12.43
N TYR A 278 -20.84 -1.73 -12.03
CA TYR A 278 -20.02 -1.62 -10.83
C TYR A 278 -18.50 -1.63 -11.07
N GLU A 279 -18.05 -1.96 -12.31
CA GLU A 279 -16.63 -1.99 -12.66
C GLU A 279 -15.96 -0.65 -12.36
N THR A 280 -16.60 0.46 -12.75
CA THR A 280 -16.10 1.82 -12.47
C THR A 280 -15.97 2.08 -10.96
N ALA A 281 -16.88 1.54 -10.13
CA ALA A 281 -16.81 1.67 -8.68
C ALA A 281 -15.63 0.88 -8.07
N VAL A 282 -15.39 -0.33 -8.56
CA VAL A 282 -14.21 -1.12 -8.17
C VAL A 282 -12.92 -0.39 -8.55
N GLU A 283 -12.85 0.10 -9.79
CA GLU A 283 -11.69 0.84 -10.29
C GLU A 283 -11.48 2.16 -9.53
N TRP A 284 -12.57 2.80 -9.09
CA TRP A 284 -12.49 3.99 -8.24
C TRP A 284 -11.82 3.68 -6.90
N LEU A 285 -12.25 2.63 -6.21
CA LEU A 285 -11.68 2.20 -4.92
C LEU A 285 -10.19 1.83 -5.05
N CYS A 286 -9.83 1.17 -6.15
CA CYS A 286 -8.42 0.85 -6.44
C CYS A 286 -7.60 2.12 -6.71
N ALA A 287 -8.14 3.05 -7.51
CA ALA A 287 -7.48 4.32 -7.84
C ALA A 287 -7.32 5.23 -6.61
N ALA A 288 -8.25 5.16 -5.65
CA ALA A 288 -8.16 5.83 -4.36
C ALA A 288 -7.10 5.20 -3.42
N GLY A 289 -6.54 4.05 -3.79
CA GLY A 289 -5.60 3.29 -2.96
C GLY A 289 -6.24 2.62 -1.74
N LEU A 290 -7.57 2.51 -1.71
CA LEU A 290 -8.31 1.88 -0.61
C LEU A 290 -8.36 0.35 -0.75
N THR A 291 -8.30 -0.12 -1.99
CA THR A 291 -8.37 -1.55 -2.31
C THR A 291 -7.34 -1.93 -3.37
N HIS A 292 -7.01 -3.22 -3.42
CA HIS A 292 -6.09 -3.80 -4.38
C HIS A 292 -6.74 -4.99 -5.09
N LYS A 293 -6.76 -4.91 -6.42
CA LYS A 293 -7.33 -5.95 -7.29
C LYS A 293 -6.24 -6.96 -7.65
N VAL A 294 -6.47 -8.24 -7.32
CA VAL A 294 -5.61 -9.36 -7.68
C VAL A 294 -6.35 -10.21 -8.71
N CYS A 295 -5.88 -10.17 -9.95
CA CYS A 295 -6.53 -10.85 -11.07
C CYS A 295 -6.14 -12.33 -11.14
N ASN A 296 -7.01 -13.13 -11.76
CA ASN A 296 -6.79 -14.55 -11.98
C ASN A 296 -5.87 -14.82 -13.17
N THR A 297 -5.15 -15.93 -13.12
CA THR A 297 -4.61 -16.63 -14.28
C THR A 297 -4.81 -18.13 -14.14
N GLU A 298 -5.19 -18.80 -15.21
CA GLU A 298 -5.24 -20.27 -15.30
C GLU A 298 -4.03 -20.80 -16.05
N THR A 299 -3.38 -19.97 -16.86
CA THR A 299 -2.24 -20.30 -17.70
C THR A 299 -0.94 -19.87 -17.04
N VAL A 300 -0.03 -20.83 -16.87
CA VAL A 300 1.29 -20.61 -16.26
C VAL A 300 2.34 -20.61 -17.37
N LYS A 301 2.51 -19.44 -18.02
CA LYS A 301 3.49 -19.19 -19.08
C LYS A 301 4.05 -17.76 -18.97
N ILE A 302 5.23 -17.54 -19.51
CA ILE A 302 5.92 -16.24 -19.53
C ILE A 302 5.60 -15.52 -20.86
N PRO A 303 5.30 -14.23 -20.85
CA PRO A 303 5.06 -13.38 -19.67
C PRO A 303 3.69 -13.67 -19.04
N ILE A 304 3.65 -13.89 -17.74
CA ILE A 304 2.43 -14.30 -17.04
C ILE A 304 1.31 -13.27 -17.17
N LYS A 305 1.66 -12.00 -17.26
CA LYS A 305 0.73 -10.87 -17.42
C LYS A 305 -0.10 -10.96 -18.71
N ALA A 306 0.41 -11.61 -19.75
CA ALA A 306 -0.34 -11.82 -21.00
C ALA A 306 -1.54 -12.78 -20.86
N TYR A 307 -1.57 -13.54 -19.77
CA TYR A 307 -2.61 -14.53 -19.48
C TYR A 307 -3.54 -14.11 -18.34
N GLU A 308 -3.49 -12.83 -17.97
CA GLU A 308 -4.36 -12.27 -16.94
C GLU A 308 -5.83 -12.30 -17.38
N ASN A 309 -6.69 -12.87 -16.53
CA ASN A 309 -8.12 -12.74 -16.64
C ASN A 309 -8.63 -11.62 -15.72
N SER A 310 -8.72 -10.41 -16.27
CA SER A 310 -9.11 -9.20 -15.51
C SER A 310 -10.59 -9.21 -15.07
N SER A 311 -11.43 -10.10 -15.63
CA SER A 311 -12.83 -10.23 -15.26
C SER A 311 -13.05 -11.10 -14.02
N VAL A 312 -12.04 -11.89 -13.63
CA VAL A 312 -12.06 -12.75 -12.45
C VAL A 312 -10.96 -12.31 -11.51
N PHE A 313 -11.33 -11.76 -10.36
CA PHE A 313 -10.38 -11.16 -9.42
C PHE A 313 -10.83 -11.30 -7.98
N LYS A 314 -9.90 -11.08 -7.07
CA LYS A 314 -10.11 -10.84 -5.64
C LYS A 314 -9.86 -9.38 -5.34
N LEU A 315 -10.55 -8.82 -4.34
CA LEU A 315 -10.42 -7.42 -3.94
C LEU A 315 -10.04 -7.37 -2.46
N TYR A 316 -8.83 -6.88 -2.16
CA TYR A 316 -8.28 -6.78 -0.82
C TYR A 316 -8.23 -5.35 -0.34
N LEU A 317 -8.21 -5.13 0.98
CA LEU A 317 -8.04 -3.82 1.59
C LEU A 317 -6.56 -3.41 1.62
N ASN A 318 -6.32 -2.10 1.71
CA ASN A 318 -4.97 -1.55 1.81
C ASN A 318 -4.32 -1.71 3.20
N ASP A 319 -5.08 -2.14 4.21
CA ASP A 319 -4.58 -2.31 5.58
C ASP A 319 -5.31 -3.44 6.31
N VAL A 320 -4.56 -4.21 7.13
CA VAL A 320 -5.10 -5.37 7.86
C VAL A 320 -5.92 -4.97 9.09
N GLY A 321 -5.58 -3.88 9.77
CA GLY A 321 -6.35 -3.34 10.89
C GLY A 321 -7.71 -2.83 10.43
N LEU A 322 -7.73 -2.09 9.31
CA LEU A 322 -8.98 -1.65 8.68
C LEU A 322 -9.82 -2.84 8.19
N LEU A 323 -9.18 -3.89 7.65
CA LEU A 323 -9.89 -5.11 7.25
C LEU A 323 -10.55 -5.78 8.45
N ARG A 324 -9.83 -5.91 9.56
CA ARG A 324 -10.36 -6.44 10.81
C ARG A 324 -11.61 -5.67 11.28
N MET A 325 -11.51 -4.33 11.29
CA MET A 325 -12.64 -3.48 11.66
C MET A 325 -13.82 -3.59 10.70
N MET A 326 -13.56 -3.77 9.40
CA MET A 326 -14.63 -3.99 8.40
C MET A 326 -15.38 -5.31 8.65
N PHE A 327 -14.73 -6.32 9.24
CA PHE A 327 -15.37 -7.55 9.72
C PHE A 327 -16.03 -7.40 11.08
N ASN A 328 -15.94 -6.24 11.72
CA ASN A 328 -16.36 -6.01 13.10
C ASN A 328 -15.76 -7.05 14.08
N LEU A 329 -14.50 -7.42 13.83
CA LEU A 329 -13.78 -8.41 14.61
C LEU A 329 -13.04 -7.72 15.76
N ASP A 330 -13.36 -8.14 16.99
CA ASP A 330 -12.71 -7.64 18.21
C ASP A 330 -11.20 -7.95 18.19
N SER A 331 -10.39 -7.00 18.61
CA SER A 331 -8.93 -7.14 18.68
C SER A 331 -8.50 -8.27 19.63
N SER A 332 -9.23 -8.51 20.72
CA SER A 332 -8.98 -9.61 21.65
C SER A 332 -9.05 -10.98 20.98
N THR A 333 -9.94 -11.15 20.02
CA THR A 333 -10.09 -12.40 19.25
C THR A 333 -8.81 -12.77 18.50
N ILE A 334 -8.08 -11.78 17.98
CA ILE A 334 -6.78 -12.02 17.32
C ILE A 334 -5.72 -12.37 18.36
N MET A 335 -5.71 -11.66 19.49
CA MET A 335 -4.70 -11.82 20.52
C MET A 335 -4.83 -13.17 21.26
N GLU A 336 -6.05 -13.59 21.60
CA GLU A 336 -6.32 -14.82 22.34
C GLU A 336 -6.25 -16.09 21.47
N GLY A 337 -6.44 -15.98 20.17
CA GLY A 337 -6.27 -17.09 19.25
C GLY A 337 -7.38 -18.15 19.30
N ASN A 338 -8.63 -17.74 19.45
CA ASN A 338 -9.80 -18.62 19.47
C ASN A 338 -9.89 -19.52 18.22
N ASN A 339 -10.29 -20.80 18.39
CA ASN A 339 -10.44 -21.77 17.31
C ASN A 339 -11.51 -21.38 16.29
N LEU A 340 -12.55 -20.64 16.69
CA LEU A 340 -13.58 -20.10 15.78
C LEU A 340 -13.05 -19.02 14.84
N PHE A 341 -11.88 -18.48 15.11
CA PHE A 341 -11.22 -17.44 14.30
C PHE A 341 -10.39 -17.99 13.12
N THR A 342 -10.31 -19.32 12.94
CA THR A 342 -9.35 -19.97 12.02
C THR A 342 -9.51 -19.53 10.57
N GLU A 343 -10.75 -19.36 10.08
CA GLU A 343 -11.02 -18.92 8.70
C GLU A 343 -10.59 -17.46 8.46
N PHE A 344 -10.88 -16.56 9.39
CA PHE A 344 -10.50 -15.16 9.27
C PHE A 344 -8.99 -14.94 9.38
N LYS A 345 -8.27 -15.78 10.14
CA LYS A 345 -6.79 -15.76 10.16
C LYS A 345 -6.22 -15.90 8.75
N GLY A 346 -6.80 -16.76 7.92
CA GLY A 346 -6.39 -16.94 6.54
C GLY A 346 -6.56 -15.67 5.71
N ILE A 347 -7.70 -15.00 5.84
CA ILE A 347 -8.01 -13.78 5.07
C ILE A 347 -7.07 -12.63 5.46
N ILE A 348 -6.87 -12.42 6.77
CA ILE A 348 -5.97 -11.39 7.28
C ILE A 348 -4.53 -11.66 6.86
N ALA A 349 -4.07 -12.92 6.94
CA ALA A 349 -2.73 -13.30 6.52
C ALA A 349 -2.51 -13.09 5.02
N GLU A 350 -3.49 -13.44 4.17
CA GLU A 350 -3.40 -13.18 2.73
C GLU A 350 -3.36 -11.68 2.43
N ASN A 351 -4.22 -10.88 3.09
CA ASN A 351 -4.23 -9.42 2.91
C ASN A 351 -2.89 -8.81 3.35
N TYR A 352 -2.34 -9.25 4.49
CA TYR A 352 -1.02 -8.84 4.97
C TYR A 352 0.07 -9.14 3.94
N VAL A 353 0.12 -10.37 3.44
CA VAL A 353 1.11 -10.80 2.44
C VAL A 353 0.97 -9.99 1.15
N LEU A 354 -0.26 -9.74 0.69
CA LEU A 354 -0.46 -8.90 -0.50
C LEU A 354 0.14 -7.50 -0.33
N ILE A 355 -0.15 -6.83 0.79
CA ILE A 355 0.37 -5.48 1.04
C ILE A 355 1.91 -5.51 1.12
N SER A 356 2.47 -6.51 1.82
CA SER A 356 3.91 -6.75 1.86
C SER A 356 4.52 -6.91 0.46
N LEU A 357 3.88 -7.66 -0.44
CA LEU A 357 4.33 -7.82 -1.83
C LEU A 357 4.29 -6.51 -2.60
N LEU A 358 3.18 -5.76 -2.49
CA LEU A 358 3.02 -4.46 -3.17
C LEU A 358 4.05 -3.43 -2.70
N GLN A 359 4.38 -3.40 -1.41
CA GLN A 359 5.44 -2.55 -0.85
C GLN A 359 6.83 -2.87 -1.41
N GLN A 360 7.07 -4.13 -1.79
CA GLN A 360 8.29 -4.58 -2.47
C GLN A 360 8.26 -4.38 -4.00
N GLY A 361 7.22 -3.70 -4.53
CA GLY A 361 7.04 -3.47 -5.97
C GLY A 361 6.54 -4.70 -6.74
N ILE A 362 6.07 -5.73 -6.05
CA ILE A 362 5.56 -6.96 -6.64
C ILE A 362 4.04 -6.87 -6.78
N SER A 363 3.54 -6.93 -8.02
CA SER A 363 2.10 -6.97 -8.32
C SER A 363 1.70 -8.39 -8.70
N PRO A 364 1.23 -9.21 -7.75
CA PRO A 364 0.92 -10.61 -8.01
C PRO A 364 -0.42 -10.79 -8.72
N MET A 365 -0.59 -11.94 -9.34
CA MET A 365 -1.90 -12.53 -9.69
C MET A 365 -2.17 -13.71 -8.75
N TYR A 366 -3.36 -14.30 -8.83
CA TYR A 366 -3.61 -15.60 -8.23
C TYR A 366 -3.84 -16.65 -9.33
N TRP A 367 -3.51 -17.89 -9.03
CA TRP A 367 -3.73 -19.00 -9.96
C TRP A 367 -4.87 -19.90 -9.50
N SER A 368 -5.68 -20.37 -10.45
CA SER A 368 -6.65 -21.43 -10.19
C SER A 368 -6.70 -22.44 -11.32
N SER A 369 -6.91 -23.72 -10.99
CA SER A 369 -7.21 -24.76 -11.97
C SER A 369 -8.70 -25.09 -11.92
N GLY A 370 -9.53 -24.21 -12.46
CA GLY A 370 -10.98 -24.31 -12.31
C GLY A 370 -11.37 -24.29 -10.82
N ASN A 371 -12.08 -25.35 -10.37
CA ASN A 371 -12.53 -25.48 -8.97
C ASN A 371 -11.69 -26.45 -8.12
N GLN A 372 -10.54 -26.94 -8.64
CA GLN A 372 -9.80 -28.04 -8.00
C GLN A 372 -8.68 -27.54 -7.08
N ALA A 373 -7.91 -26.55 -7.52
CA ALA A 373 -6.79 -26.01 -6.77
C ALA A 373 -6.65 -24.51 -7.00
N GLU A 374 -6.17 -23.81 -5.98
CA GLU A 374 -5.91 -22.36 -6.02
C GLU A 374 -4.62 -22.06 -5.28
N ILE A 375 -3.79 -21.16 -5.84
CA ILE A 375 -2.61 -20.58 -5.22
C ILE A 375 -2.89 -19.12 -4.98
N GLU A 376 -2.72 -18.65 -3.75
CA GLU A 376 -3.10 -17.32 -3.30
C GLU A 376 -2.41 -16.21 -4.10
N PHE A 377 -1.10 -16.38 -4.39
CA PHE A 377 -0.36 -15.47 -5.24
C PHE A 377 0.58 -16.20 -6.19
N ILE A 378 0.76 -15.62 -7.37
CA ILE A 378 1.72 -16.08 -8.37
C ILE A 378 2.38 -14.84 -8.97
N MET A 379 3.69 -14.88 -9.13
CA MET A 379 4.45 -13.78 -9.68
C MET A 379 5.47 -14.27 -10.70
N GLU A 380 5.91 -13.37 -11.59
CA GLU A 380 7.05 -13.57 -12.48
C GLU A 380 8.22 -12.72 -12.01
N GLN A 381 9.38 -13.34 -11.84
CA GLN A 381 10.61 -12.63 -11.52
C GLN A 381 11.79 -13.28 -12.24
N LYS A 382 12.59 -12.47 -12.96
CA LYS A 382 13.78 -12.92 -13.73
C LYS A 382 13.49 -14.11 -14.65
N GLY A 383 12.32 -14.12 -15.31
CA GLY A 383 11.93 -15.21 -16.20
C GLY A 383 11.50 -16.50 -15.49
N LYS A 384 11.26 -16.47 -14.20
CA LYS A 384 10.75 -17.59 -13.41
C LYS A 384 9.36 -17.29 -12.89
N ILE A 385 8.46 -18.27 -12.93
CA ILE A 385 7.14 -18.15 -12.32
C ILE A 385 7.19 -18.78 -10.94
N ILE A 386 6.84 -18.00 -9.92
CA ILE A 386 6.95 -18.37 -8.52
C ILE A 386 5.55 -18.38 -7.89
N PRO A 387 5.01 -19.56 -7.55
CA PRO A 387 3.80 -19.67 -6.75
C PRO A 387 4.10 -19.34 -5.28
N ILE A 388 3.20 -18.61 -4.63
CA ILE A 388 3.28 -18.21 -3.22
C ILE A 388 2.00 -18.65 -2.53
N GLU A 389 2.12 -19.62 -1.63
CA GLU A 389 1.04 -20.11 -0.79
C GLU A 389 1.11 -19.45 0.59
N VAL A 390 -0.03 -19.00 1.11
CA VAL A 390 -0.15 -18.39 2.44
C VAL A 390 -0.88 -19.30 3.40
N LYS A 391 -0.28 -19.59 4.56
CA LYS A 391 -0.87 -20.41 5.63
C LYS A 391 -0.79 -19.71 6.97
N SER A 392 -1.93 -19.41 7.56
CA SER A 392 -2.03 -18.72 8.85
C SER A 392 -1.85 -19.64 10.07
N GLY A 393 -1.65 -20.94 9.87
CA GLY A 393 -1.51 -21.95 10.93
C GLY A 393 -0.20 -22.72 10.90
N LYS A 394 0.07 -23.47 11.98
CA LYS A 394 1.21 -24.42 12.06
C LYS A 394 0.98 -25.68 11.22
N SER A 395 -0.28 -26.07 10.93
CA SER A 395 -0.61 -27.17 10.04
C SER A 395 -0.55 -26.71 8.58
N VAL A 396 0.35 -27.32 7.80
CA VAL A 396 0.63 -26.90 6.41
C VAL A 396 0.40 -28.03 5.41
N THR A 397 -0.80 -28.62 5.43
CA THR A 397 -1.21 -29.48 4.32
C THR A 397 -1.52 -28.63 3.09
N ALA A 398 -0.59 -28.65 2.13
CA ALA A 398 -0.61 -27.79 0.95
C ALA A 398 -0.96 -28.61 -0.29
N LYS A 399 -2.22 -29.06 -0.40
CA LYS A 399 -2.67 -29.82 -1.59
C LYS A 399 -2.50 -28.99 -2.87
N SER A 400 -2.96 -27.74 -2.87
CA SER A 400 -2.90 -26.86 -4.04
C SER A 400 -1.47 -26.59 -4.51
N LEU A 401 -0.55 -26.27 -3.59
CA LEU A 401 0.85 -26.05 -3.95
C LEU A 401 1.52 -27.34 -4.47
N SER A 402 1.18 -28.51 -3.87
CA SER A 402 1.68 -29.80 -4.35
C SER A 402 1.17 -30.11 -5.77
N GLU A 403 -0.11 -29.86 -6.06
CA GLU A 403 -0.69 -30.01 -7.39
C GLU A 403 -0.07 -29.06 -8.40
N PHE A 404 0.09 -27.78 -8.03
CA PHE A 404 0.77 -26.81 -8.87
C PHE A 404 2.19 -27.25 -9.21
N ARG A 405 2.97 -27.67 -8.22
CA ARG A 405 4.35 -28.11 -8.39
C ARG A 405 4.45 -29.37 -9.28
N LYS A 406 3.52 -30.32 -9.15
CA LYS A 406 3.47 -31.49 -10.03
C LYS A 406 3.15 -31.14 -11.47
N LYS A 407 2.23 -30.19 -11.68
CA LYS A 407 1.73 -29.81 -13.00
C LYS A 407 2.70 -28.90 -13.77
N HIS A 408 3.32 -27.94 -13.07
CA HIS A 408 4.09 -26.85 -13.68
C HIS A 408 5.59 -26.87 -13.38
N THR A 409 6.03 -27.76 -12.46
CA THR A 409 7.45 -27.97 -12.09
C THR A 409 8.25 -26.66 -11.92
N PRO A 410 7.78 -25.68 -11.09
CA PRO A 410 8.50 -24.44 -10.89
C PRO A 410 9.85 -24.70 -10.20
N GLU A 411 10.89 -23.98 -10.61
CA GLU A 411 12.22 -24.07 -9.98
C GLU A 411 12.16 -23.65 -8.50
N LEU A 412 11.33 -22.67 -8.18
CA LEU A 412 11.11 -22.18 -6.83
C LEU A 412 9.61 -22.07 -6.55
N ALA A 413 9.21 -22.57 -5.41
CA ALA A 413 7.89 -22.33 -4.83
C ALA A 413 8.08 -21.75 -3.41
N VAL A 414 7.19 -20.85 -3.01
CA VAL A 414 7.23 -20.22 -1.69
C VAL A 414 6.00 -20.60 -0.89
N ARG A 415 6.19 -20.84 0.39
CA ARG A 415 5.14 -20.92 1.39
C ARG A 415 5.43 -19.94 2.51
N LEU A 416 4.53 -19.00 2.73
CA LEU A 416 4.53 -18.13 3.89
C LEU A 416 3.67 -18.76 4.99
N SER A 417 4.25 -19.07 6.14
CA SER A 417 3.53 -19.76 7.23
C SER A 417 4.11 -19.41 8.61
N LEU A 418 3.48 -19.91 9.68
CA LEU A 418 4.02 -19.80 11.04
C LEU A 418 5.14 -20.83 11.33
N LYS A 419 5.56 -21.64 10.37
CA LYS A 419 6.72 -22.52 10.50
C LYS A 419 8.02 -21.75 10.30
N ASN A 420 9.08 -22.27 10.87
CA ASN A 420 10.42 -21.71 10.75
C ASN A 420 10.94 -21.74 9.29
N LEU A 421 11.97 -20.95 9.03
CA LEU A 421 12.63 -20.87 7.72
C LEU A 421 13.20 -22.23 7.33
N GLN A 422 12.86 -22.68 6.14
CA GLN A 422 13.34 -23.95 5.59
C GLN A 422 13.36 -23.89 4.06
N PHE A 423 14.45 -24.33 3.46
CA PHE A 423 14.50 -24.54 2.02
C PHE A 423 14.80 -26.01 1.71
N ARG A 424 13.89 -26.66 1.00
CA ARG A 424 14.03 -28.06 0.60
C ARG A 424 13.31 -28.33 -0.71
N ASP A 425 13.98 -29.05 -1.63
CA ASP A 425 13.40 -29.54 -2.89
C ASP A 425 12.73 -28.41 -3.72
N GLY A 426 13.35 -27.21 -3.80
CA GLY A 426 12.79 -26.05 -4.49
C GLY A 426 11.58 -25.41 -3.80
N LEU A 427 11.28 -25.78 -2.55
CA LEU A 427 10.28 -25.15 -1.72
C LEU A 427 10.95 -24.32 -0.61
N LEU A 428 10.73 -23.02 -0.64
CA LEU A 428 11.08 -22.09 0.44
C LEU A 428 9.89 -21.95 1.37
N ASN A 429 9.98 -22.44 2.61
CA ASN A 429 9.08 -22.02 3.67
C ASN A 429 9.68 -20.80 4.36
N LEU A 430 9.07 -19.66 4.20
CA LEU A 430 9.46 -18.41 4.83
C LEU A 430 8.50 -18.11 6.00
N PRO A 431 9.01 -17.80 7.21
CA PRO A 431 8.13 -17.40 8.30
C PRO A 431 7.29 -16.18 7.90
N LEU A 432 6.03 -16.18 8.25
CA LEU A 432 5.08 -15.11 7.89
C LEU A 432 5.57 -13.71 8.30
N PRO A 433 6.21 -13.50 9.48
CA PRO A 433 6.81 -12.21 9.85
C PRO A 433 7.89 -11.69 8.88
N PHE A 434 8.43 -12.54 8.02
CA PHE A 434 9.46 -12.19 7.04
C PHE A 434 8.88 -11.89 5.64
N ALA A 435 7.57 -11.75 5.51
CA ALA A 435 6.93 -11.44 4.23
C ALA A 435 7.50 -10.16 3.57
N ASP A 436 7.86 -9.15 4.37
CA ASP A 436 8.45 -7.88 3.89
C ASP A 436 9.84 -8.05 3.25
N LYS A 437 10.47 -9.22 3.41
CA LYS A 437 11.78 -9.56 2.85
C LYS A 437 11.74 -10.60 1.74
N LEU A 438 10.54 -10.98 1.28
CA LEU A 438 10.38 -12.07 0.32
C LEU A 438 11.22 -11.87 -0.94
N SER A 439 11.28 -10.66 -1.49
CA SER A 439 12.06 -10.34 -2.69
C SER A 439 13.56 -10.62 -2.53
N GLU A 440 14.12 -10.39 -1.35
CA GLU A 440 15.52 -10.66 -1.05
C GLU A 440 15.80 -12.18 -1.06
N TYR A 441 14.94 -12.95 -0.40
CA TYR A 441 15.07 -14.42 -0.35
C TYR A 441 14.88 -15.09 -1.71
N ILE A 442 14.00 -14.57 -2.56
CA ILE A 442 13.80 -15.08 -3.92
C ILE A 442 15.00 -14.74 -4.81
N THR A 443 15.57 -13.53 -4.67
CA THR A 443 16.67 -13.06 -5.51
C THR A 443 18.00 -13.80 -5.21
N SER A 444 18.17 -14.30 -3.99
CA SER A 444 19.32 -15.05 -3.53
C SER A 444 19.31 -16.54 -3.95
N LYS A 445 18.22 -17.03 -4.54
CA LYS A 445 18.02 -18.41 -5.04
C LYS A 445 17.94 -18.44 -6.56
#